data_fa4d5592895cbfa81d54fb32a2ca5842
#
_entry.id   fa4d5592895cbfa81d54fb32a2ca5842
#
_cell.length_a   1.000
_cell.length_b   1.000
_cell.length_c   1.000
_cell.angle_alpha   90.00
_cell.angle_beta   90.00
_cell.angle_gamma   90.00
#
_symmetry.space_group_name_H-M   'P 1'
#
loop_
_entity.id
_entity.type
_entity.pdbx_description
1 polymer ?
#
loop_
_entity_poly.entity_id
_entity_poly.type
_entity_poly.pdbx_seq_one_letter_code
_entity_poly.pdbx_strand_id
1 'polypeptide(L)'
;MYYKGRMTQQDTLKPNPSVAIGALTVSNSAPLMVFAGPCQMESRAHALEMAGALKEIAGRLGLGLVYKSSFDKANRTSLGGKRGIGLDDAIPVFAEIRETLGLPIVTDVHEPEQCARVAEVADVLQIPAFLCRQTDLLVAAAKTGRVVKVKKGQFLAPWDMKNVVAKVVGSGNANVLLTERGASFGYNTLVVDMRGLPQMAETGAPVIFDATHAVQQPGGLGGSSGGDRRFVPVLARAAVAVGVAGLFIETHQDPDHAPSDGPNMLPLRDFEALMRELMAFDALAKARSAG
;
A
#
# COMPACT_ATOMS: atom_id res chain seq x y z
N MET A 1 -14.74 49.24 11.92
CA MET A 1 -14.68 48.40 13.14
C MET A 1 -14.47 46.96 12.69
N TYR A 2 -13.19 46.50 12.59
CA TYR A 2 -12.85 45.18 12.08
C TYR A 2 -12.91 44.19 13.23
N TYR A 3 -13.76 43.18 13.12
CA TYR A 3 -13.83 42.04 14.04
C TYR A 3 -12.56 41.21 13.88
N LYS A 4 -11.59 41.38 14.76
CA LYS A 4 -10.52 40.40 15.00
C LYS A 4 -11.10 39.26 15.86
N GLY A 5 -11.73 38.29 15.22
CA GLY A 5 -11.99 37.00 15.86
C GLY A 5 -10.66 36.37 16.20
N ARG A 6 -10.36 36.16 17.48
CA ARG A 6 -9.32 35.25 17.94
C ARG A 6 -9.63 33.88 17.36
N MET A 7 -8.86 33.44 16.38
CA MET A 7 -8.78 32.01 16.06
C MET A 7 -8.15 31.36 17.30
N THR A 8 -8.98 30.69 18.07
CA THR A 8 -8.50 29.70 19.05
C THR A 8 -7.66 28.71 18.27
N GLN A 9 -6.44 28.50 18.71
CA GLN A 9 -5.59 27.41 18.26
C GLN A 9 -6.32 26.12 18.62
N GLN A 10 -7.22 25.65 17.72
CA GLN A 10 -7.70 24.30 17.75
C GLN A 10 -6.45 23.45 17.54
N ASP A 11 -6.13 22.59 18.50
CA ASP A 11 -5.13 21.53 18.31
C ASP A 11 -5.49 20.78 17.04
N THR A 12 -4.84 21.15 15.94
CA THR A 12 -5.09 20.49 14.65
C THR A 12 -4.57 19.06 14.80
N LEU A 13 -5.49 18.10 14.68
CA LEU A 13 -5.15 16.67 14.71
C LEU A 13 -3.96 16.45 13.76
N LYS A 14 -2.95 15.71 14.22
CA LYS A 14 -1.78 15.35 13.41
C LYS A 14 -1.85 13.88 13.02
N PRO A 15 -1.19 13.47 11.94
CA PRO A 15 -1.09 12.06 11.61
C PRO A 15 -0.31 11.31 12.70
N ASN A 16 -0.68 10.08 12.96
CA ASN A 16 0.03 9.22 13.90
C ASN A 16 1.35 8.73 13.27
N PRO A 17 2.51 8.99 13.91
CA PRO A 17 3.80 8.49 13.41
C PRO A 17 3.96 6.97 13.61
N SER A 18 3.06 6.39 14.39
CA SER A 18 2.97 4.95 14.64
C SER A 18 1.52 4.54 14.55
N VAL A 19 1.18 3.72 13.56
CA VAL A 19 -0.18 3.30 13.23
C VAL A 19 -0.37 1.83 13.58
N ALA A 20 -1.39 1.53 14.38
CA ALA A 20 -1.75 0.15 14.72
C ALA A 20 -2.64 -0.47 13.64
N ILE A 21 -2.35 -1.71 13.26
CA ILE A 21 -3.18 -2.56 12.40
C ILE A 21 -3.36 -3.90 13.11
N GLY A 22 -4.45 -4.06 13.83
CA GLY A 22 -4.60 -5.19 14.76
C GLY A 22 -3.49 -5.19 15.82
N ALA A 23 -2.74 -6.29 15.93
CA ALA A 23 -1.60 -6.40 16.82
C ALA A 23 -0.28 -5.84 16.24
N LEU A 24 -0.29 -5.40 14.99
CA LEU A 24 0.88 -4.92 14.29
C LEU A 24 1.06 -3.41 14.45
N THR A 25 2.31 -2.95 14.42
CA THR A 25 2.65 -1.53 14.47
C THR A 25 3.42 -1.12 13.22
N VAL A 26 2.95 -0.10 12.53
CA VAL A 26 3.57 0.47 11.33
C VAL A 26 4.16 1.83 11.67
N SER A 27 5.48 1.94 11.62
CA SER A 27 6.21 3.19 11.88
C SER A 27 7.55 3.19 11.15
N ASN A 28 8.05 4.36 10.77
CA ASN A 28 9.40 4.46 10.18
C ASN A 28 10.52 4.06 11.15
N SER A 29 10.24 3.99 12.45
CA SER A 29 11.18 3.56 13.50
C SER A 29 10.96 2.14 14.03
N ALA A 30 9.82 1.50 13.69
CA ALA A 30 9.51 0.12 14.08
C ALA A 30 10.10 -0.89 13.05
N PRO A 31 10.22 -2.18 13.41
CA PRO A 31 10.63 -3.22 12.46
C PRO A 31 9.80 -3.20 11.17
N LEU A 32 10.44 -3.57 10.07
CA LEU A 32 9.84 -3.58 8.73
C LEU A 32 8.53 -4.38 8.72
N MET A 33 7.51 -3.79 8.11
CA MET A 33 6.23 -4.44 7.85
C MET A 33 6.08 -4.74 6.35
N VAL A 34 5.27 -5.75 6.01
CA VAL A 34 4.96 -6.02 4.60
C VAL A 34 3.45 -6.10 4.36
N PHE A 35 3.03 -5.44 3.29
CA PHE A 35 1.70 -5.56 2.69
C PHE A 35 1.86 -6.42 1.44
N ALA A 36 1.44 -7.69 1.49
CA ALA A 36 1.71 -8.63 0.41
C ALA A 36 0.52 -9.53 0.07
N GLY A 37 0.47 -9.92 -1.20
CA GLY A 37 -0.53 -10.82 -1.77
C GLY A 37 -0.64 -10.67 -3.28
N PRO A 38 -1.59 -11.36 -3.94
CA PRO A 38 -1.77 -11.25 -5.38
C PRO A 38 -2.31 -9.89 -5.78
N CYS A 39 -2.03 -9.48 -7.03
CA CYS A 39 -2.49 -8.20 -7.58
C CYS A 39 -4.00 -8.03 -7.43
N GLN A 40 -4.78 -9.06 -7.81
CA GLN A 40 -6.23 -9.10 -7.70
C GLN A 40 -6.69 -10.43 -7.11
N MET A 41 -7.90 -10.46 -6.54
CA MET A 41 -8.54 -11.69 -6.11
C MET A 41 -9.06 -12.45 -7.33
N GLU A 42 -8.55 -13.66 -7.55
CA GLU A 42 -8.87 -14.50 -8.69
C GLU A 42 -10.01 -15.48 -8.37
N SER A 43 -9.95 -16.04 -7.18
CA SER A 43 -10.96 -16.92 -6.61
C SER A 43 -10.78 -17.01 -5.08
N ARG A 44 -11.81 -17.53 -4.39
CA ARG A 44 -11.72 -17.85 -2.96
C ARG A 44 -10.58 -18.83 -2.66
N ALA A 45 -10.46 -19.91 -3.43
CA ALA A 45 -9.43 -20.94 -3.20
C ALA A 45 -8.02 -20.35 -3.33
N HIS A 46 -7.76 -19.61 -4.40
CA HIS A 46 -6.48 -18.95 -4.63
C HIS A 46 -6.14 -17.92 -3.54
N ALA A 47 -7.13 -17.13 -3.10
CA ALA A 47 -6.91 -16.14 -2.05
C ALA A 47 -6.50 -16.78 -0.71
N LEU A 48 -7.15 -17.89 -0.31
CA LEU A 48 -6.82 -18.64 0.89
C LEU A 48 -5.45 -19.32 0.80
N GLU A 49 -5.13 -19.91 -0.35
CA GLU A 49 -3.82 -20.53 -0.62
C GLU A 49 -2.69 -19.51 -0.48
N MET A 50 -2.81 -18.36 -1.15
CA MET A 50 -1.82 -17.31 -1.11
C MET A 50 -1.69 -16.68 0.28
N ALA A 51 -2.80 -16.44 0.97
CA ALA A 51 -2.80 -15.90 2.32
C ALA A 51 -2.14 -16.88 3.31
N GLY A 52 -2.45 -18.17 3.20
CA GLY A 52 -1.84 -19.24 4.02
C GLY A 52 -0.33 -19.33 3.82
N ALA A 53 0.13 -19.40 2.57
CA ALA A 53 1.54 -19.46 2.23
C ALA A 53 2.33 -18.24 2.76
N LEU A 54 1.77 -17.03 2.58
CA LEU A 54 2.39 -15.80 3.08
C LEU A 54 2.41 -15.75 4.61
N LYS A 55 1.35 -16.21 5.29
CA LYS A 55 1.31 -16.32 6.75
C LYS A 55 2.41 -17.24 7.28
N GLU A 56 2.60 -18.41 6.67
CA GLU A 56 3.65 -19.35 7.05
C GLU A 56 5.05 -18.75 6.88
N ILE A 57 5.32 -18.08 5.75
CA ILE A 57 6.60 -17.40 5.52
C ILE A 57 6.81 -16.30 6.56
N ALA A 58 5.80 -15.44 6.78
CA ALA A 58 5.88 -14.35 7.75
C ALA A 58 6.12 -14.88 9.18
N GLY A 59 5.47 -15.99 9.55
CA GLY A 59 5.65 -16.66 10.84
C GLY A 59 7.08 -17.18 11.04
N ARG A 60 7.66 -17.83 10.02
CA ARG A 60 9.07 -18.29 10.07
C ARG A 60 10.07 -17.16 10.21
N LEU A 61 9.76 -15.99 9.65
CA LEU A 61 10.64 -14.82 9.68
C LEU A 61 10.41 -13.91 10.89
N GLY A 62 9.29 -14.05 11.61
CA GLY A 62 8.86 -13.07 12.60
C GLY A 62 8.48 -11.71 11.95
N LEU A 63 8.04 -11.72 10.69
CA LEU A 63 7.72 -10.53 9.89
C LEU A 63 6.25 -10.15 10.05
N GLY A 64 5.98 -8.87 10.34
CA GLY A 64 4.62 -8.36 10.35
C GLY A 64 4.03 -8.34 8.93
N LEU A 65 2.86 -9.00 8.74
CA LEU A 65 2.19 -9.16 7.45
C LEU A 65 0.77 -8.62 7.49
N VAL A 66 0.43 -7.78 6.50
CA VAL A 66 -0.94 -7.43 6.14
C VAL A 66 -1.24 -8.06 4.78
N TYR A 67 -2.25 -8.93 4.71
CA TYR A 67 -2.62 -9.57 3.44
C TYR A 67 -3.28 -8.57 2.49
N LYS A 68 -2.81 -8.55 1.25
CA LYS A 68 -3.31 -7.64 0.20
C LYS A 68 -3.91 -8.42 -0.95
N SER A 69 -5.12 -8.06 -1.33
CA SER A 69 -5.67 -8.39 -2.65
C SER A 69 -6.69 -7.34 -3.06
N SER A 70 -6.85 -7.08 -4.36
CA SER A 70 -7.88 -6.16 -4.85
C SER A 70 -9.10 -6.94 -5.30
N PHE A 71 -10.29 -6.52 -4.90
CA PHE A 71 -11.54 -7.12 -5.37
C PHE A 71 -11.88 -6.68 -6.80
N ASP A 72 -11.37 -5.51 -7.20
CA ASP A 72 -11.56 -4.91 -8.52
C ASP A 72 -10.32 -4.15 -8.98
N LYS A 73 -10.06 -4.17 -10.26
CA LYS A 73 -9.07 -3.33 -10.95
C LYS A 73 -9.81 -2.33 -11.85
N ALA A 74 -10.31 -1.25 -11.25
CA ALA A 74 -11.20 -0.29 -11.89
C ALA A 74 -10.54 0.51 -13.05
N ASN A 75 -9.20 0.56 -13.11
CA ASN A 75 -8.42 1.36 -14.05
C ASN A 75 -7.68 0.54 -15.12
N ARG A 76 -8.28 -0.53 -15.62
CA ARG A 76 -7.68 -1.34 -16.69
C ARG A 76 -7.37 -0.53 -17.94
N THR A 77 -6.24 -0.82 -18.59
CA THR A 77 -5.84 -0.19 -19.86
C THR A 77 -6.83 -0.49 -20.98
N SER A 78 -7.38 -1.72 -21.02
CA SER A 78 -8.35 -2.15 -22.03
C SER A 78 -9.70 -2.52 -21.41
N LEU A 79 -10.78 -2.33 -22.15
CA LEU A 79 -12.15 -2.67 -21.72
C LEU A 79 -12.29 -4.17 -21.39
N GLY A 80 -11.60 -5.04 -22.12
CA GLY A 80 -11.63 -6.50 -21.90
C GLY A 80 -10.69 -7.00 -20.79
N GLY A 81 -9.99 -6.12 -20.09
CA GLY A 81 -9.07 -6.50 -19.01
C GLY A 81 -9.81 -7.15 -17.83
N LYS A 82 -9.22 -8.22 -17.26
CA LYS A 82 -9.80 -8.90 -16.10
C LYS A 82 -9.78 -7.97 -14.89
N ARG A 83 -10.93 -7.78 -14.24
CA ARG A 83 -11.12 -6.82 -13.14
C ARG A 83 -11.01 -7.44 -11.76
N GLY A 84 -11.20 -8.72 -11.59
CA GLY A 84 -11.31 -9.42 -10.30
C GLY A 84 -12.71 -10.02 -10.13
N ILE A 85 -13.03 -10.44 -8.89
CA ILE A 85 -14.32 -11.11 -8.60
C ILE A 85 -15.43 -10.15 -8.16
N GLY A 86 -15.13 -8.87 -7.98
CA GLY A 86 -16.09 -7.88 -7.51
C GLY A 86 -16.20 -7.81 -5.98
N LEU A 87 -16.84 -6.74 -5.50
CA LEU A 87 -16.91 -6.46 -4.05
C LEU A 87 -17.78 -7.47 -3.30
N ASP A 88 -18.94 -7.84 -3.86
CA ASP A 88 -19.89 -8.71 -3.18
C ASP A 88 -19.32 -10.11 -2.93
N ASP A 89 -18.59 -10.66 -3.89
CA ASP A 89 -17.94 -11.96 -3.77
C ASP A 89 -16.64 -11.89 -2.95
N ALA A 90 -15.98 -10.74 -2.89
CA ALA A 90 -14.73 -10.60 -2.16
C ALA A 90 -14.91 -10.41 -0.64
N ILE A 91 -15.99 -9.76 -0.20
CA ILE A 91 -16.26 -9.52 1.24
C ILE A 91 -16.22 -10.82 2.06
N PRO A 92 -16.96 -11.89 1.69
CA PRO A 92 -16.93 -13.13 2.46
C PRO A 92 -15.55 -13.81 2.45
N VAL A 93 -14.76 -13.67 1.37
CA VAL A 93 -13.41 -14.22 1.29
C VAL A 93 -12.45 -13.47 2.23
N PHE A 94 -12.53 -12.16 2.28
CA PHE A 94 -11.73 -11.37 3.23
C PHE A 94 -12.09 -11.67 4.68
N ALA A 95 -13.38 -11.80 4.99
CA ALA A 95 -13.84 -12.19 6.32
C ALA A 95 -13.27 -13.56 6.72
N GLU A 96 -13.33 -14.54 5.83
CA GLU A 96 -12.80 -15.88 6.06
C GLU A 96 -11.28 -15.88 6.31
N ILE A 97 -10.50 -15.13 5.54
CA ILE A 97 -9.05 -14.99 5.74
C ILE A 97 -8.76 -14.41 7.14
N ARG A 98 -9.51 -13.39 7.57
CA ARG A 98 -9.35 -12.81 8.91
C ARG A 98 -9.68 -13.82 10.00
N GLU A 99 -10.79 -14.54 9.88
CA GLU A 99 -11.28 -15.48 10.88
C GLU A 99 -10.39 -16.72 10.98
N THR A 100 -10.00 -17.29 9.85
CA THR A 100 -9.28 -18.58 9.84
C THR A 100 -7.77 -18.41 9.93
N LEU A 101 -7.22 -17.36 9.34
CA LEU A 101 -5.78 -17.12 9.31
C LEU A 101 -5.32 -16.02 10.28
N GLY A 102 -6.23 -15.21 10.83
CA GLY A 102 -5.88 -14.13 11.73
C GLY A 102 -5.07 -13.00 11.07
N LEU A 103 -5.12 -12.89 9.73
CA LEU A 103 -4.38 -11.86 9.00
C LEU A 103 -5.20 -10.58 8.89
N PRO A 104 -4.62 -9.42 9.19
CA PRO A 104 -5.24 -8.15 8.81
C PRO A 104 -5.24 -7.99 7.29
N ILE A 105 -6.25 -7.27 6.78
CA ILE A 105 -6.55 -7.14 5.35
C ILE A 105 -6.33 -5.71 4.88
N VAL A 106 -5.73 -5.56 3.70
CA VAL A 106 -5.76 -4.33 2.90
C VAL A 106 -6.34 -4.60 1.52
N THR A 107 -7.27 -3.76 1.08
CA THR A 107 -7.80 -3.78 -0.29
C THR A 107 -8.04 -2.37 -0.82
N ASP A 108 -8.10 -2.22 -2.14
CA ASP A 108 -8.36 -0.94 -2.80
C ASP A 108 -9.83 -0.55 -2.67
N VAL A 109 -10.10 0.76 -2.56
CA VAL A 109 -11.43 1.37 -2.76
C VAL A 109 -11.35 2.40 -3.88
N HIS A 110 -12.38 2.47 -4.72
CA HIS A 110 -12.38 3.31 -5.92
C HIS A 110 -13.45 4.41 -5.86
N GLU A 111 -14.51 4.18 -5.10
CA GLU A 111 -15.67 5.06 -4.94
C GLU A 111 -16.01 5.24 -3.45
N PRO A 112 -16.54 6.42 -3.06
CA PRO A 112 -16.89 6.70 -1.67
C PRO A 112 -17.85 5.68 -1.05
N GLU A 113 -18.80 5.17 -1.83
CA GLU A 113 -19.84 4.23 -1.41
C GLU A 113 -19.28 2.86 -1.03
N GLN A 114 -18.12 2.49 -1.56
CA GLN A 114 -17.45 1.23 -1.24
C GLN A 114 -16.81 1.24 0.16
N CYS A 115 -16.42 2.43 0.65
CA CYS A 115 -15.58 2.55 1.84
C CYS A 115 -16.22 1.92 3.09
N ALA A 116 -17.49 2.17 3.34
CA ALA A 116 -18.20 1.63 4.52
C ALA A 116 -18.26 0.09 4.48
N ARG A 117 -18.61 -0.49 3.33
CA ARG A 117 -18.70 -1.94 3.15
C ARG A 117 -17.35 -2.63 3.27
N VAL A 118 -16.32 -2.06 2.65
CA VAL A 118 -14.95 -2.59 2.72
C VAL A 118 -14.43 -2.53 4.15
N ALA A 119 -14.76 -1.49 4.91
CA ALA A 119 -14.33 -1.32 6.31
C ALA A 119 -14.89 -2.40 7.27
N GLU A 120 -15.93 -3.14 6.88
CA GLU A 120 -16.44 -4.27 7.68
C GLU A 120 -15.43 -5.42 7.74
N VAL A 121 -14.68 -5.65 6.65
CA VAL A 121 -13.75 -6.77 6.50
C VAL A 121 -12.29 -6.38 6.37
N ALA A 122 -11.97 -5.14 5.99
CA ALA A 122 -10.60 -4.66 5.82
C ALA A 122 -10.16 -3.78 7.00
N ASP A 123 -8.92 -3.94 7.43
CA ASP A 123 -8.29 -3.12 8.46
C ASP A 123 -7.66 -1.86 7.87
N VAL A 124 -7.31 -1.93 6.58
CA VAL A 124 -6.69 -0.85 5.83
C VAL A 124 -7.43 -0.64 4.51
N LEU A 125 -7.91 0.57 4.27
CA LEU A 125 -8.47 0.98 2.98
C LEU A 125 -7.36 1.63 2.16
N GLN A 126 -7.06 1.06 0.99
CA GLN A 126 -6.07 1.61 0.08
C GLN A 126 -6.70 2.52 -0.97
N ILE A 127 -6.17 3.72 -1.10
CA ILE A 127 -6.53 4.65 -2.17
C ILE A 127 -5.51 4.46 -3.31
N PRO A 128 -5.96 4.05 -4.52
CA PRO A 128 -5.10 3.92 -5.69
C PRO A 128 -4.41 5.23 -6.09
N ALA A 129 -3.26 5.11 -6.75
CA ALA A 129 -2.43 6.26 -7.09
C ALA A 129 -3.16 7.31 -7.95
N PHE A 130 -3.96 6.90 -8.92
CA PHE A 130 -4.73 7.83 -9.77
C PHE A 130 -5.80 8.60 -8.98
N LEU A 131 -6.27 8.05 -7.87
CA LEU A 131 -7.34 8.62 -7.04
C LEU A 131 -6.82 9.36 -5.79
N CYS A 132 -5.51 9.51 -5.65
CA CYS A 132 -4.89 10.05 -4.44
C CYS A 132 -5.31 11.49 -4.10
N ARG A 133 -5.85 12.25 -5.05
CA ARG A 133 -6.35 13.62 -4.85
C ARG A 133 -7.86 13.73 -4.71
N GLN A 134 -8.61 12.65 -4.91
CA GLN A 134 -10.09 12.66 -4.86
C GLN A 134 -10.58 12.92 -3.44
N THR A 135 -11.06 14.13 -3.20
CA THR A 135 -11.41 14.59 -1.85
C THR A 135 -12.52 13.74 -1.23
N ASP A 136 -13.59 13.48 -1.96
CA ASP A 136 -14.74 12.74 -1.43
C ASP A 136 -14.37 11.30 -1.07
N LEU A 137 -13.54 10.65 -1.88
CA LEU A 137 -13.03 9.31 -1.59
C LEU A 137 -12.14 9.27 -0.34
N LEU A 138 -11.21 10.24 -0.20
CA LEU A 138 -10.35 10.34 0.98
C LEU A 138 -11.16 10.61 2.25
N VAL A 139 -12.16 11.49 2.18
CA VAL A 139 -13.06 11.81 3.29
C VAL A 139 -13.91 10.59 3.67
N ALA A 140 -14.47 9.88 2.69
CA ALA A 140 -15.27 8.68 2.94
C ALA A 140 -14.41 7.57 3.59
N ALA A 141 -13.22 7.32 3.08
CA ALA A 141 -12.28 6.37 3.67
C ALA A 141 -11.89 6.76 5.12
N ALA A 142 -11.58 8.04 5.35
CA ALA A 142 -11.24 8.54 6.69
C ALA A 142 -12.38 8.34 7.70
N LYS A 143 -13.62 8.61 7.29
CA LYS A 143 -14.82 8.47 8.15
C LYS A 143 -15.11 7.04 8.58
N THR A 144 -14.53 6.03 7.96
CA THR A 144 -14.66 4.63 8.41
C THR A 144 -13.91 4.35 9.71
N GLY A 145 -12.97 5.22 10.10
CA GLY A 145 -12.06 5.00 11.24
C GLY A 145 -10.97 3.95 11.00
N ARG A 146 -10.98 3.26 9.84
CA ARG A 146 -9.92 2.31 9.47
C ARG A 146 -8.66 3.06 9.04
N VAL A 147 -7.54 2.34 8.98
CA VAL A 147 -6.29 2.92 8.45
C VAL A 147 -6.47 3.27 6.97
N VAL A 148 -6.10 4.49 6.59
CA VAL A 148 -6.16 4.95 5.20
C VAL A 148 -4.76 4.93 4.61
N LYS A 149 -4.50 4.04 3.67
CA LYS A 149 -3.23 3.90 2.96
C LYS A 149 -3.34 4.53 1.58
N VAL A 150 -2.61 5.61 1.34
CA VAL A 150 -2.70 6.35 0.07
C VAL A 150 -1.46 6.15 -0.77
N LYS A 151 -1.62 5.60 -1.98
CA LYS A 151 -0.56 5.53 -2.98
C LYS A 151 -0.35 6.91 -3.61
N LYS A 152 0.88 7.42 -3.58
CA LYS A 152 1.22 8.67 -4.26
C LYS A 152 0.99 8.53 -5.77
N GLY A 153 0.27 9.48 -6.36
CA GLY A 153 0.11 9.53 -7.81
C GLY A 153 1.45 9.71 -8.54
N GLN A 154 1.59 9.08 -9.71
CA GLN A 154 2.79 9.19 -10.53
C GLN A 154 3.07 10.63 -11.00
N PHE A 155 2.05 11.46 -10.97
CA PHE A 155 2.05 12.88 -11.34
C PHE A 155 2.29 13.82 -10.16
N LEU A 156 2.35 13.31 -8.92
CA LEU A 156 2.37 14.11 -7.71
C LEU A 156 3.77 14.19 -7.12
N ALA A 157 4.18 15.38 -6.71
CA ALA A 157 5.42 15.57 -5.97
C ALA A 157 5.33 14.99 -4.54
N PRO A 158 6.43 14.48 -3.96
CA PRO A 158 6.42 13.91 -2.61
C PRO A 158 5.89 14.86 -1.54
N TRP A 159 6.28 16.13 -1.59
CA TRP A 159 5.85 17.16 -0.64
C TRP A 159 4.37 17.54 -0.76
N ASP A 160 3.72 17.26 -1.90
CA ASP A 160 2.27 17.51 -2.07
C ASP A 160 1.42 16.48 -1.33
N MET A 161 2.01 15.37 -0.90
CA MET A 161 1.30 14.39 -0.07
C MET A 161 0.85 14.96 1.28
N LYS A 162 1.42 16.08 1.73
CA LYS A 162 0.91 16.83 2.90
C LYS A 162 -0.57 17.23 2.74
N ASN A 163 -1.00 17.57 1.52
CA ASN A 163 -2.38 17.94 1.25
C ASN A 163 -3.32 16.72 1.31
N VAL A 164 -2.83 15.55 0.94
CA VAL A 164 -3.55 14.28 1.06
C VAL A 164 -3.71 13.92 2.54
N VAL A 165 -2.62 13.98 3.32
CA VAL A 165 -2.65 13.78 4.78
C VAL A 165 -3.63 14.75 5.44
N ALA A 166 -3.58 16.03 5.08
CA ALA A 166 -4.46 17.05 5.64
C ALA A 166 -5.94 16.74 5.42
N LYS A 167 -6.33 16.17 4.28
CA LYS A 167 -7.72 15.76 4.00
C LYS A 167 -8.15 14.59 4.91
N VAL A 168 -7.32 13.58 5.08
CA VAL A 168 -7.63 12.42 5.94
C VAL A 168 -7.70 12.85 7.41
N VAL A 169 -6.67 13.55 7.89
CA VAL A 169 -6.59 14.02 9.28
C VAL A 169 -7.66 15.04 9.60
N GLY A 170 -7.91 16.00 8.68
CA GLY A 170 -8.97 17.00 8.82
C GLY A 170 -10.39 16.39 8.81
N SER A 171 -10.52 15.13 8.36
CA SER A 171 -11.77 14.37 8.45
C SER A 171 -11.88 13.54 9.75
N GLY A 172 -10.95 13.72 10.69
CA GLY A 172 -10.98 13.11 12.02
C GLY A 172 -10.21 11.79 12.15
N ASN A 173 -9.42 11.40 11.15
CA ASN A 173 -8.66 10.14 11.18
C ASN A 173 -7.15 10.39 11.10
N ALA A 174 -6.43 10.16 12.19
CA ALA A 174 -4.97 10.29 12.25
C ALA A 174 -4.21 9.06 11.70
N ASN A 175 -4.88 7.94 11.43
CA ASN A 175 -4.27 6.69 10.98
C ASN A 175 -4.12 6.68 9.45
N VAL A 176 -3.12 7.38 8.95
CA VAL A 176 -2.81 7.49 7.52
C VAL A 176 -1.42 6.94 7.23
N LEU A 177 -1.29 6.15 6.18
CA LEU A 177 -0.03 5.64 5.63
C LEU A 177 0.16 6.20 4.22
N LEU A 178 1.37 6.61 3.90
CA LEU A 178 1.73 7.08 2.57
C LEU A 178 2.53 6.00 1.82
N THR A 179 2.29 5.87 0.51
CA THR A 179 3.00 4.87 -0.29
C THR A 179 3.63 5.52 -1.52
N GLU A 180 4.96 5.43 -1.61
CA GLU A 180 5.72 5.76 -2.83
C GLU A 180 5.64 4.60 -3.82
N ARG A 181 5.50 4.90 -5.12
CA ARG A 181 5.42 3.90 -6.18
C ARG A 181 6.02 4.35 -7.53
N GLY A 182 6.81 5.39 -7.51
CA GLY A 182 7.41 6.00 -8.69
C GLY A 182 6.61 7.17 -9.25
N ALA A 183 7.29 8.03 -9.97
CA ALA A 183 6.76 9.16 -10.72
C ALA A 183 6.97 8.95 -12.22
N SER A 184 6.05 9.46 -13.04
CA SER A 184 6.17 9.40 -14.50
C SER A 184 7.41 10.18 -14.97
N PHE A 185 8.21 9.54 -15.82
CA PHE A 185 9.40 10.12 -16.41
C PHE A 185 9.40 9.85 -17.92
N GLY A 186 8.84 10.79 -18.67
CA GLY A 186 8.52 10.56 -20.07
C GLY A 186 7.32 9.62 -20.26
N TYR A 187 7.29 8.90 -21.38
CA TYR A 187 6.22 7.96 -21.72
C TYR A 187 6.54 6.55 -21.19
N ASN A 188 5.54 5.88 -20.63
CA ASN A 188 5.58 4.48 -20.21
C ASN A 188 6.73 4.11 -19.25
N THR A 189 7.35 5.10 -18.58
CA THR A 189 8.49 4.89 -17.68
C THR A 189 8.22 5.54 -16.33
N LEU A 190 8.60 4.85 -15.28
CA LEU A 190 8.57 5.35 -13.90
C LEU A 190 9.99 5.43 -13.35
N VAL A 191 10.24 6.46 -12.55
CA VAL A 191 11.48 6.62 -11.78
C VAL A 191 11.13 6.86 -10.33
N VAL A 192 11.88 6.26 -9.42
CA VAL A 192 11.78 6.51 -7.99
C VAL A 192 12.89 7.45 -7.56
N ASP A 193 12.52 8.62 -7.06
CA ASP A 193 13.43 9.49 -6.33
C ASP A 193 13.44 9.06 -4.85
N MET A 194 14.51 8.39 -4.42
CA MET A 194 14.64 7.92 -3.04
C MET A 194 14.60 9.05 -2.01
N ARG A 195 14.90 10.30 -2.39
CA ARG A 195 14.76 11.48 -1.54
C ARG A 195 13.29 11.78 -1.21
N GLY A 196 12.36 11.32 -2.06
CA GLY A 196 10.93 11.46 -1.83
C GLY A 196 10.43 10.71 -0.60
N LEU A 197 11.12 9.63 -0.17
CA LEU A 197 10.74 8.87 1.00
C LEU A 197 10.86 9.69 2.31
N PRO A 198 12.02 10.28 2.65
CA PRO A 198 12.13 11.15 3.82
C PRO A 198 11.27 12.42 3.68
N GLN A 199 11.11 13.00 2.49
CA GLN A 199 10.23 14.16 2.28
C GLN A 199 8.76 13.83 2.60
N MET A 200 8.28 12.65 2.24
CA MET A 200 6.94 12.22 2.65
C MET A 200 6.85 11.94 4.16
N ALA A 201 7.91 11.42 4.77
CA ALA A 201 7.96 11.18 6.21
C ALA A 201 7.87 12.48 7.04
N GLU A 202 8.28 13.64 6.50
CA GLU A 202 8.10 14.96 7.12
C GLU A 202 6.63 15.32 7.39
N THR A 203 5.69 14.66 6.73
CA THR A 203 4.26 14.81 7.03
C THR A 203 3.88 14.28 8.41
N GLY A 204 4.73 13.44 9.02
CA GLY A 204 4.48 12.71 10.25
C GLY A 204 3.79 11.36 10.06
N ALA A 205 3.32 11.03 8.84
CA ALA A 205 2.74 9.73 8.53
C ALA A 205 3.82 8.68 8.19
N PRO A 206 3.64 7.39 8.57
CA PRO A 206 4.54 6.33 8.15
C PRO A 206 4.54 6.16 6.62
N VAL A 207 5.73 5.88 6.07
CA VAL A 207 5.95 5.76 4.62
C VAL A 207 6.19 4.30 4.24
N ILE A 208 5.42 3.83 3.27
CA ILE A 208 5.52 2.51 2.66
C ILE A 208 6.13 2.67 1.26
N PHE A 209 6.95 1.72 0.85
CA PHE A 209 7.45 1.67 -0.51
C PHE A 209 6.82 0.51 -1.29
N ASP A 210 6.20 0.82 -2.42
CA ASP A 210 5.62 -0.16 -3.35
C ASP A 210 6.70 -0.61 -4.34
N ALA A 211 7.36 -1.73 -4.05
CA ALA A 211 8.47 -2.23 -4.83
C ALA A 211 8.03 -2.82 -6.18
N THR A 212 6.80 -3.36 -6.26
CA THR A 212 6.30 -4.02 -7.47
C THR A 212 5.75 -3.04 -8.50
N HIS A 213 5.05 -1.99 -8.06
CA HIS A 213 4.57 -0.98 -9.01
C HIS A 213 5.63 0.08 -9.36
N ALA A 214 6.70 0.19 -8.59
CA ALA A 214 7.83 1.07 -8.93
C ALA A 214 8.58 0.66 -10.20
N VAL A 215 8.50 -0.63 -10.58
CA VAL A 215 9.12 -1.19 -11.79
C VAL A 215 8.15 -1.35 -12.95
N GLN A 216 6.91 -0.88 -12.79
CA GLN A 216 5.88 -0.95 -13.81
C GLN A 216 6.20 -0.03 -15.01
N GLN A 217 5.81 -0.47 -16.19
CA GLN A 217 5.80 0.31 -17.42
C GLN A 217 4.34 0.52 -17.86
N PRO A 218 3.68 1.58 -17.39
CA PRO A 218 2.26 1.79 -17.65
C PRO A 218 1.98 1.83 -19.16
N GLY A 219 1.07 0.96 -19.64
CA GLY A 219 0.74 0.86 -21.06
C GLY A 219 1.86 0.31 -21.95
N GLY A 220 2.97 -0.16 -21.38
CA GLY A 220 4.16 -0.58 -22.15
C GLY A 220 3.95 -1.78 -23.07
N LEU A 221 2.87 -2.55 -22.89
CA LEU A 221 2.46 -3.66 -23.77
C LEU A 221 1.22 -3.30 -24.62
N GLY A 222 0.92 -2.01 -24.79
CA GLY A 222 -0.24 -1.53 -25.53
C GLY A 222 -1.56 -1.74 -24.77
N GLY A 223 -2.09 -2.95 -24.74
CA GLY A 223 -3.35 -3.29 -24.04
C GLY A 223 -3.22 -3.57 -22.53
N SER A 224 -1.99 -3.61 -22.00
CA SER A 224 -1.68 -3.86 -20.59
C SER A 224 -0.40 -3.15 -20.16
N SER A 225 -0.15 -3.08 -18.87
CA SER A 225 1.13 -2.58 -18.35
C SER A 225 2.22 -3.64 -18.52
N GLY A 226 3.41 -3.19 -18.92
CA GLY A 226 4.65 -3.93 -18.82
C GLY A 226 5.34 -3.68 -17.50
N GLY A 227 6.55 -4.20 -17.34
CA GLY A 227 7.42 -3.99 -16.21
C GLY A 227 8.62 -4.93 -16.21
N ASP A 228 9.48 -4.75 -15.21
CA ASP A 228 10.66 -5.61 -15.06
C ASP A 228 10.87 -5.98 -13.59
N ARG A 229 10.35 -7.15 -13.21
CA ARG A 229 10.45 -7.67 -11.83
C ARG A 229 11.87 -7.85 -11.31
N ARG A 230 12.89 -7.91 -12.19
CA ARG A 230 14.29 -8.02 -11.78
C ARG A 230 14.74 -6.85 -10.93
N PHE A 231 14.11 -5.69 -11.10
CA PHE A 231 14.42 -4.48 -10.34
C PHE A 231 13.63 -4.35 -9.03
N VAL A 232 12.67 -5.23 -8.74
CA VAL A 232 11.94 -5.23 -7.46
C VAL A 232 12.91 -5.35 -6.27
N PRO A 233 13.82 -6.33 -6.22
CA PRO A 233 14.78 -6.43 -5.11
C PRO A 233 15.74 -5.23 -5.05
N VAL A 234 16.13 -4.66 -6.17
CA VAL A 234 17.04 -3.51 -6.25
C VAL A 234 16.43 -2.29 -5.58
N LEU A 235 15.21 -1.93 -5.98
CA LEU A 235 14.52 -0.76 -5.43
C LEU A 235 14.05 -0.99 -3.99
N ALA A 236 13.65 -2.22 -3.65
CA ALA A 236 13.28 -2.58 -2.29
C ALA A 236 14.45 -2.37 -1.31
N ARG A 237 15.66 -2.86 -1.65
CA ARG A 237 16.88 -2.61 -0.84
C ARG A 237 17.16 -1.13 -0.63
N ALA A 238 17.10 -0.35 -1.71
CA ALA A 238 17.34 1.07 -1.64
C ALA A 238 16.33 1.78 -0.72
N ALA A 239 15.04 1.47 -0.84
CA ALA A 239 14.00 2.05 -0.01
C ALA A 239 14.12 1.66 1.47
N VAL A 240 14.41 0.38 1.76
CA VAL A 240 14.62 -0.10 3.13
C VAL A 240 15.85 0.56 3.75
N ALA A 241 16.94 0.74 2.99
CA ALA A 241 18.12 1.44 3.47
C ALA A 241 17.88 2.92 3.80
N VAL A 242 16.86 3.55 3.21
CA VAL A 242 16.40 4.90 3.57
C VAL A 242 15.64 4.92 4.91
N GLY A 243 15.01 3.80 5.30
CA GLY A 243 14.29 3.70 6.57
C GLY A 243 12.77 3.85 6.44
N VAL A 244 12.15 3.17 5.46
CA VAL A 244 10.68 3.12 5.31
C VAL A 244 10.03 2.28 6.43
N ALA A 245 8.77 2.54 6.71
CA ALA A 245 7.97 1.80 7.69
C ALA A 245 7.61 0.39 7.21
N GLY A 246 7.52 0.19 5.89
CA GLY A 246 7.16 -1.09 5.32
C GLY A 246 7.28 -1.12 3.80
N LEU A 247 7.06 -2.31 3.27
CA LEU A 247 7.02 -2.56 1.83
C LEU A 247 5.61 -2.99 1.40
N PHE A 248 5.27 -2.66 0.16
CA PHE A 248 4.14 -3.23 -0.55
C PHE A 248 4.70 -4.08 -1.68
N ILE A 249 4.36 -5.38 -1.70
CA ILE A 249 4.87 -6.35 -2.67
C ILE A 249 3.74 -7.21 -3.17
N GLU A 250 3.42 -7.09 -4.45
CA GLU A 250 2.54 -8.08 -5.09
C GLU A 250 3.34 -9.33 -5.43
N THR A 251 2.80 -10.48 -5.05
CA THR A 251 3.43 -11.79 -5.25
C THR A 251 2.39 -12.81 -5.68
N HIS A 252 2.82 -13.80 -6.46
CA HIS A 252 1.98 -14.83 -7.02
C HIS A 252 2.80 -16.12 -7.18
N GLN A 253 2.16 -17.30 -7.04
CA GLN A 253 2.83 -18.59 -7.25
C GLN A 253 3.33 -18.77 -8.70
N ASP A 254 2.59 -18.21 -9.66
CA ASP A 254 2.92 -18.21 -11.08
C ASP A 254 2.61 -16.84 -11.72
N PRO A 255 3.50 -15.83 -11.56
CA PRO A 255 3.24 -14.49 -12.05
C PRO A 255 3.05 -14.41 -13.57
N ASP A 256 3.65 -15.32 -14.34
CA ASP A 256 3.62 -15.27 -15.80
C ASP A 256 2.24 -15.61 -16.36
N HIS A 257 1.43 -16.34 -15.61
CA HIS A 257 0.04 -16.68 -15.94
C HIS A 257 -1.00 -15.89 -15.13
N ALA A 258 -0.56 -14.96 -14.29
CA ALA A 258 -1.46 -14.13 -13.50
C ALA A 258 -2.32 -13.21 -14.39
N PRO A 259 -3.57 -12.95 -14.02
CA PRO A 259 -4.50 -12.16 -14.84
C PRO A 259 -4.14 -10.67 -14.88
N SER A 260 -3.23 -10.20 -14.03
CA SER A 260 -2.82 -8.80 -13.89
C SER A 260 -1.40 -8.67 -13.39
N ASP A 261 -0.69 -7.64 -13.89
CA ASP A 261 0.63 -7.16 -13.44
C ASP A 261 1.72 -8.24 -13.35
N GLY A 262 1.55 -9.36 -14.07
CA GLY A 262 2.50 -10.47 -14.10
C GLY A 262 3.96 -10.04 -14.25
N PRO A 263 4.32 -9.16 -15.20
CA PRO A 263 5.71 -8.71 -15.38
C PRO A 263 6.34 -8.02 -14.16
N ASN A 264 5.53 -7.51 -13.23
CA ASN A 264 6.00 -6.78 -12.05
C ASN A 264 6.02 -7.63 -10.78
N MET A 265 5.14 -8.65 -10.70
CA MET A 265 4.97 -9.43 -9.48
C MET A 265 6.20 -10.28 -9.16
N LEU A 266 6.54 -10.32 -7.88
CA LEU A 266 7.55 -11.21 -7.35
C LEU A 266 7.02 -12.65 -7.32
N PRO A 267 7.75 -13.66 -7.84
CA PRO A 267 7.38 -15.05 -7.63
C PRO A 267 7.35 -15.39 -6.14
N LEU A 268 6.31 -16.10 -5.69
CA LEU A 268 6.16 -16.47 -4.27
C LEU A 268 7.36 -17.27 -3.73
N ARG A 269 7.97 -18.11 -4.57
CA ARG A 269 9.18 -18.88 -4.22
C ARG A 269 10.39 -18.01 -3.83
N ASP A 270 10.43 -16.75 -4.31
CA ASP A 270 11.54 -15.83 -4.07
C ASP A 270 11.24 -14.88 -2.88
N PHE A 271 9.99 -14.89 -2.39
CA PHE A 271 9.51 -13.94 -1.39
C PHE A 271 10.24 -14.08 -0.05
N GLU A 272 10.39 -15.31 0.48
CA GLU A 272 11.04 -15.54 1.78
C GLU A 272 12.50 -15.09 1.79
N ALA A 273 13.26 -15.45 0.75
CA ALA A 273 14.66 -15.08 0.63
C ALA A 273 14.84 -13.57 0.56
N LEU A 274 14.00 -12.88 -0.23
CA LEU A 274 14.02 -11.42 -0.33
C LEU A 274 13.67 -10.76 1.01
N MET A 275 12.61 -11.22 1.69
CA MET A 275 12.22 -10.62 2.98
C MET A 275 13.30 -10.80 4.04
N ARG A 276 13.93 -11.96 4.12
CA ARG A 276 15.05 -12.23 5.04
C ARG A 276 16.21 -11.24 4.83
N GLU A 277 16.57 -11.00 3.57
CA GLU A 277 17.60 -10.03 3.20
C GLU A 277 17.18 -8.60 3.60
N LEU A 278 15.96 -8.18 3.28
CA LEU A 278 15.48 -6.83 3.53
C LEU A 278 15.34 -6.53 5.03
N MET A 279 14.98 -7.50 5.85
CA MET A 279 14.96 -7.36 7.31
C MET A 279 16.36 -7.06 7.88
N ALA A 280 17.42 -7.62 7.30
CA ALA A 280 18.79 -7.30 7.71
C ALA A 280 19.18 -5.86 7.33
N PHE A 281 18.78 -5.38 6.15
CA PHE A 281 18.95 -3.98 5.76
C PHE A 281 18.16 -3.04 6.68
N ASP A 282 16.94 -3.40 7.04
CA ASP A 282 16.06 -2.62 7.93
C ASP A 282 16.69 -2.45 9.32
N ALA A 283 17.22 -3.54 9.88
CA ALA A 283 17.88 -3.51 11.16
C ALA A 283 19.09 -2.54 11.17
N LEU A 284 19.89 -2.54 10.10
CA LEU A 284 21.00 -1.60 9.93
C LEU A 284 20.54 -0.15 9.77
N ALA A 285 19.51 0.10 8.97
CA ALA A 285 19.00 1.44 8.73
C ALA A 285 18.43 2.05 10.01
N LYS A 286 17.65 1.29 10.77
CA LYS A 286 16.98 1.77 11.99
C LYS A 286 17.89 1.87 13.20
N ALA A 287 18.96 1.06 13.30
CA ALA A 287 19.98 1.19 14.33
C ALA A 287 20.69 2.55 14.27
N ARG A 288 20.85 3.14 13.07
CA ARG A 288 21.48 4.45 12.87
C ARG A 288 20.58 5.63 13.28
N SER A 289 19.26 5.42 13.23
CA SER A 289 18.28 6.48 13.54
C SER A 289 17.98 6.58 15.04
N ALA A 290 18.47 5.64 15.84
CA ALA A 290 18.28 5.60 17.29
C ALA A 290 19.44 6.26 18.08
N GLY A 291 20.51 6.70 17.44
CA GLY A 291 21.65 7.43 17.97
C GLY A 291 21.66 8.88 17.48
#